data_3213c32502078ffa9c1e1358c5d7c5ae
#
_entry.id   3213c32502078ffa9c1e1358c5d7c5ae
#
_cell.length_a   1.000
_cell.length_b   1.000
_cell.length_c   1.000
_cell.angle_alpha   90.00
_cell.angle_beta   90.00
_cell.angle_gamma   90.00
#
_symmetry.space_group_name_H-M   'P 1'
#
loop_
_entity.id
_entity.type
_entity.pdbx_description
1 polymer ?
#
loop_
_entity_poly.entity_id
_entity_poly.type
_entity_poly.pdbx_seq_one_letter_code
_entity_poly.pdbx_strand_id
1 'polypeptide(L)'
;MIKLVELFGGIGAVRKALERENIEFESVGYVEIDKNACKSYNALYNENYSPLSVCDYHLPEEQINLLVHGSSCISFSTVGKRDGGVEGSGTESSLMWETVRIIREAKHKPKIVIWENVANILNYPEFQKYIDALDEFGYTSTYKVLNSLDFGIPQTRNRVFTVSILNGKEFNFDNLQTTPMEDINKFIDRNFYSDKYRVADRTMAIQFGKLPNNPFNGRNMLVGDYARTIVSNYAKVPTSNIVAVGDKYRHITEKESWLLMGFDETDFEKAQALYPQRYIGGKECMCGILYRQAGNSIVVPVLQAIVRELKQYF
;
A
#
# COMPACT_ATOMS: atom_id res chain seq x y z
N MET A 1 -15.65 1.62 20.98
CA MET A 1 -14.23 1.73 20.56
C MET A 1 -13.84 0.43 19.87
N ILE A 2 -13.28 0.50 18.68
CA ILE A 2 -12.89 -0.65 17.84
C ILE A 2 -11.48 -1.10 18.23
N LYS A 3 -11.27 -2.41 18.44
CA LYS A 3 -9.93 -2.98 18.62
C LYS A 3 -9.35 -3.39 17.27
N LEU A 4 -8.27 -2.72 16.87
CA LEU A 4 -7.58 -2.88 15.59
C LEU A 4 -6.32 -3.72 15.74
N VAL A 5 -6.12 -4.66 14.81
CA VAL A 5 -4.85 -5.34 14.56
C VAL A 5 -4.44 -5.12 13.11
N GLU A 6 -3.22 -4.67 12.90
CA GLU A 6 -2.62 -4.46 11.58
C GLU A 6 -1.47 -5.46 11.38
N LEU A 7 -1.64 -6.43 10.48
CA LEU A 7 -0.56 -7.33 10.03
C LEU A 7 0.03 -6.78 8.73
N PHE A 8 1.35 -6.81 8.61
CA PHE A 8 2.08 -6.13 7.53
C PHE A 8 1.72 -4.64 7.48
N GLY A 9 1.64 -4.01 8.66
CA GLY A 9 1.00 -2.73 8.87
C GLY A 9 1.68 -1.53 8.18
N GLY A 10 2.92 -1.70 7.68
CA GLY A 10 3.63 -0.68 6.92
C GLY A 10 3.73 0.64 7.67
N ILE A 11 3.26 1.71 7.05
CA ILE A 11 3.23 3.06 7.64
C ILE A 11 1.85 3.46 8.18
N GLY A 12 0.92 2.47 8.38
CA GLY A 12 -0.35 2.69 9.09
C GLY A 12 -1.46 3.34 8.26
N ALA A 13 -1.62 2.96 7.01
CA ALA A 13 -2.68 3.51 6.14
C ALA A 13 -4.10 3.24 6.71
N VAL A 14 -4.30 2.09 7.36
CA VAL A 14 -5.58 1.72 7.98
C VAL A 14 -5.89 2.65 9.14
N ARG A 15 -4.91 2.83 10.02
CA ARG A 15 -5.02 3.75 11.16
C ARG A 15 -5.35 5.17 10.69
N LYS A 16 -4.63 5.66 9.67
CA LYS A 16 -4.91 6.97 9.07
C LYS A 16 -6.33 7.09 8.53
N ALA A 17 -6.84 6.03 7.91
CA ALA A 17 -8.22 6.01 7.42
C ALA A 17 -9.25 6.07 8.55
N LEU A 18 -9.06 5.33 9.65
CA LEU A 18 -9.93 5.35 10.81
C LEU A 18 -9.92 6.73 11.49
N GLU A 19 -8.74 7.33 11.68
CA GLU A 19 -8.59 8.68 12.24
C GLU A 19 -9.36 9.73 11.42
N ARG A 20 -9.22 9.73 10.09
CA ARG A 20 -9.92 10.66 9.19
C ARG A 20 -11.43 10.46 9.16
N GLU A 21 -11.90 9.23 9.37
CA GLU A 21 -13.34 8.93 9.45
C GLU A 21 -13.92 9.17 10.85
N ASN A 22 -13.12 9.69 11.80
CA ASN A 22 -13.49 9.90 13.19
C ASN A 22 -14.10 8.64 13.83
N ILE A 23 -13.51 7.48 13.52
CA ILE A 23 -13.87 6.19 14.11
C ILE A 23 -12.98 5.98 15.33
N GLU A 24 -13.58 5.90 16.51
CA GLU A 24 -12.84 5.60 17.73
C GLU A 24 -12.31 4.17 17.72
N PHE A 25 -10.99 4.01 17.89
CA PHE A 25 -10.32 2.73 17.91
C PHE A 25 -9.15 2.70 18.89
N GLU A 26 -8.78 1.49 19.27
CA GLU A 26 -7.55 1.17 19.99
C GLU A 26 -6.69 0.25 19.12
N SER A 27 -5.46 0.63 18.82
CA SER A 27 -4.51 -0.23 18.13
C SER A 27 -3.91 -1.20 19.14
N VAL A 28 -4.40 -2.44 19.16
CA VAL A 28 -3.98 -3.50 20.09
C VAL A 28 -2.93 -4.45 19.50
N GLY A 29 -2.60 -4.28 18.22
CA GLY A 29 -1.55 -5.04 17.57
C GLY A 29 -1.10 -4.40 16.26
N TYR A 30 0.22 -4.22 16.13
CA TYR A 30 0.89 -3.79 14.90
C TYR A 30 2.06 -4.73 14.62
N VAL A 31 2.06 -5.33 13.45
CA VAL A 31 3.05 -6.34 13.03
C VAL A 31 3.67 -5.91 11.71
N GLU A 32 4.95 -5.61 11.74
CA GLU A 32 5.74 -5.19 10.58
C GLU A 32 7.21 -5.59 10.81
N ILE A 33 7.82 -6.24 9.83
CA ILE A 33 9.21 -6.72 9.92
C ILE A 33 10.22 -5.66 9.45
N ASP A 34 9.82 -4.74 8.55
CA ASP A 34 10.70 -3.65 8.10
C ASP A 34 10.87 -2.62 9.21
N LYS A 35 12.05 -2.61 9.80
CA LYS A 35 12.43 -1.67 10.87
C LYS A 35 12.23 -0.19 10.49
N ASN A 36 12.34 0.15 9.20
CA ASN A 36 12.13 1.53 8.77
C ASN A 36 10.63 1.86 8.71
N ALA A 37 9.80 0.94 8.21
CA ALA A 37 8.36 1.13 8.23
C ALA A 37 7.85 1.27 9.68
N CYS A 38 8.28 0.38 10.57
CA CYS A 38 7.97 0.42 11.99
C CYS A 38 8.42 1.75 12.64
N LYS A 39 9.64 2.24 12.33
CA LYS A 39 10.13 3.52 12.81
C LYS A 39 9.28 4.70 12.34
N SER A 40 8.85 4.70 11.08
CA SER A 40 7.96 5.73 10.56
C SER A 40 6.58 5.66 11.18
N TYR A 41 5.99 4.46 11.31
CA TYR A 41 4.71 4.26 12.00
C TYR A 41 4.73 4.85 13.41
N ASN A 42 5.76 4.51 14.20
CA ASN A 42 5.91 5.05 15.55
C ASN A 42 5.97 6.58 15.59
N ALA A 43 6.68 7.21 14.63
CA ALA A 43 6.78 8.66 14.57
C ALA A 43 5.48 9.33 14.11
N LEU A 44 4.71 8.69 13.19
CA LEU A 44 3.43 9.21 12.73
C LEU A 44 2.41 9.25 13.86
N TYR A 45 2.34 8.18 14.64
CA TYR A 45 1.25 7.92 15.58
C TYR A 45 1.66 7.99 17.06
N ASN A 46 2.90 8.41 17.35
CA ASN A 46 3.44 8.49 18.70
C ASN A 46 3.38 7.15 19.45
N GLU A 47 3.82 6.09 18.78
CA GLU A 47 3.86 4.72 19.27
C GLU A 47 5.29 4.24 19.51
N ASN A 48 5.44 3.04 20.08
CA ASN A 48 6.75 2.45 20.38
C ASN A 48 6.78 0.95 20.08
N TYR A 49 6.28 0.55 18.90
CA TYR A 49 6.36 -0.84 18.46
C TYR A 49 7.77 -1.22 18.02
N SER A 50 8.13 -2.49 18.23
CA SER A 50 9.35 -3.09 17.69
C SER A 50 9.03 -3.89 16.43
N PRO A 51 9.97 -4.01 15.48
CA PRO A 51 9.80 -4.89 14.33
C PRO A 51 9.49 -6.32 14.76
N LEU A 52 8.45 -6.91 14.18
CA LEU A 52 7.97 -8.23 14.52
C LEU A 52 7.61 -9.01 13.25
N SER A 53 8.00 -10.28 13.19
CA SER A 53 7.58 -11.19 12.12
C SER A 53 6.14 -11.65 12.35
N VAL A 54 5.34 -11.71 11.29
CA VAL A 54 3.99 -12.27 11.35
C VAL A 54 3.99 -13.74 11.77
N CYS A 55 5.08 -14.49 11.51
CA CYS A 55 5.24 -15.88 11.92
C CYS A 55 5.30 -16.05 13.45
N ASP A 56 5.72 -15.02 14.16
CA ASP A 56 5.90 -15.03 15.63
C ASP A 56 4.72 -14.36 16.35
N TYR A 57 3.71 -13.90 15.60
CA TYR A 57 2.59 -13.15 16.16
C TYR A 57 1.38 -14.05 16.46
N HIS A 58 0.73 -13.79 17.58
CA HIS A 58 -0.54 -14.35 17.99
C HIS A 58 -1.49 -13.23 18.40
N LEU A 59 -2.79 -13.39 18.14
CA LEU A 59 -3.79 -12.42 18.57
C LEU A 59 -3.89 -12.40 20.11
N PRO A 60 -4.17 -11.23 20.69
CA PRO A 60 -4.51 -11.15 22.12
C PRO A 60 -5.81 -11.93 22.41
N GLU A 61 -5.99 -12.32 23.66
CA GLU A 61 -7.18 -13.12 24.07
C GLU A 61 -8.50 -12.35 23.99
N GLU A 62 -8.43 -11.03 23.91
CA GLU A 62 -9.61 -10.18 23.80
C GLU A 62 -10.24 -10.21 22.39
N GLN A 63 -11.51 -9.77 22.30
CA GLN A 63 -12.21 -9.72 21.03
C GLN A 63 -11.65 -8.61 20.13
N ILE A 64 -11.06 -8.98 19.00
CA ILE A 64 -10.64 -8.05 17.95
C ILE A 64 -11.86 -7.72 17.06
N ASN A 65 -12.06 -6.42 16.82
CA ASN A 65 -13.13 -5.96 15.93
C ASN A 65 -12.69 -5.97 14.48
N LEU A 66 -11.47 -5.47 14.21
CA LEU A 66 -10.94 -5.31 12.87
C LEU A 66 -9.51 -5.82 12.79
N LEU A 67 -9.27 -6.82 11.94
CA LEU A 67 -7.96 -7.27 11.54
C LEU A 67 -7.75 -6.87 10.08
N VAL A 68 -6.67 -6.17 9.78
CA VAL A 68 -6.33 -5.79 8.41
C VAL A 68 -4.95 -6.30 8.06
N HIS A 69 -4.79 -6.84 6.83
CA HIS A 69 -3.49 -7.25 6.35
C HIS A 69 -3.29 -6.94 4.86
N GLY A 70 -2.07 -6.53 4.53
CA GLY A 70 -1.57 -6.37 3.16
C GLY A 70 -0.37 -7.29 2.96
N SER A 71 -0.59 -8.59 2.87
CA SER A 71 0.49 -9.55 2.70
C SER A 71 1.28 -9.34 1.40
N SER A 72 2.56 -9.73 1.40
CA SER A 72 3.45 -9.51 0.25
C SER A 72 2.87 -10.02 -1.06
N CYS A 73 2.90 -9.17 -2.09
CA CYS A 73 2.41 -9.45 -3.43
C CYS A 73 3.51 -9.85 -4.43
N ILE A 74 4.76 -10.07 -3.96
CA ILE A 74 5.94 -10.20 -4.86
C ILE A 74 5.76 -11.34 -5.85
N SER A 75 5.25 -12.49 -5.43
CA SER A 75 5.06 -13.67 -6.28
C SER A 75 3.80 -13.59 -7.15
N PHE A 76 2.87 -12.69 -6.86
CA PHE A 76 1.65 -12.46 -7.64
C PHE A 76 1.76 -11.25 -8.59
N SER A 77 2.75 -10.38 -8.35
CA SER A 77 2.94 -9.18 -9.15
C SER A 77 3.38 -9.51 -10.58
N THR A 78 2.89 -8.76 -11.57
CA THR A 78 3.34 -8.86 -12.96
C THR A 78 4.82 -8.52 -13.15
N VAL A 79 5.45 -7.85 -12.17
CA VAL A 79 6.87 -7.46 -12.15
C VAL A 79 7.72 -8.45 -11.33
N GLY A 80 7.08 -9.35 -10.54
CA GLY A 80 7.74 -10.33 -9.68
C GLY A 80 8.07 -11.67 -10.36
N LYS A 81 8.59 -12.62 -9.58
CA LYS A 81 9.00 -13.96 -10.05
C LYS A 81 7.82 -14.86 -10.45
N ARG A 82 6.61 -14.53 -10.05
CA ARG A 82 5.36 -15.29 -10.31
C ARG A 82 5.37 -16.72 -9.74
N ASP A 83 6.10 -16.94 -8.64
CA ASP A 83 6.23 -18.26 -8.00
C ASP A 83 4.98 -18.66 -7.20
N GLY A 84 3.95 -17.79 -7.17
CA GLY A 84 2.72 -18.00 -6.39
C GLY A 84 2.94 -17.85 -4.88
N GLY A 85 1.88 -18.09 -4.10
CA GLY A 85 1.87 -17.99 -2.64
C GLY A 85 1.47 -19.33 -2.00
N VAL A 86 1.96 -20.46 -2.53
CA VAL A 86 1.60 -21.79 -2.02
C VAL A 86 1.97 -21.90 -0.54
N GLU A 87 1.05 -22.43 0.26
CA GLU A 87 1.23 -22.65 1.69
C GLU A 87 2.49 -23.50 1.94
N GLY A 88 3.33 -23.05 2.87
CA GLY A 88 4.58 -23.77 3.20
C GLY A 88 5.72 -23.61 2.17
N SER A 89 5.55 -22.85 1.09
CA SER A 89 6.58 -22.67 0.07
C SER A 89 7.79 -21.85 0.52
N GLY A 90 7.70 -21.16 1.66
CA GLY A 90 8.73 -20.25 2.17
C GLY A 90 8.90 -18.97 1.34
N THR A 91 8.04 -18.69 0.37
CA THR A 91 8.03 -17.43 -0.37
C THR A 91 7.42 -16.30 0.46
N GLU A 92 7.81 -15.05 0.19
CA GLU A 92 7.19 -13.90 0.89
C GLU A 92 5.67 -13.85 0.69
N SER A 93 5.16 -14.28 -0.46
CA SER A 93 3.72 -14.31 -0.73
C SER A 93 2.99 -15.43 0.00
N SER A 94 3.69 -16.50 0.44
CA SER A 94 3.09 -17.54 1.27
C SER A 94 2.79 -17.06 2.69
N LEU A 95 3.36 -15.92 3.12
CA LEU A 95 3.07 -15.32 4.42
C LEU A 95 1.60 -14.88 4.59
N MET A 96 0.81 -14.83 3.52
CA MET A 96 -0.64 -14.64 3.64
C MET A 96 -1.30 -15.74 4.48
N TRP A 97 -0.75 -16.96 4.48
CA TRP A 97 -1.24 -18.10 5.27
C TRP A 97 -1.01 -17.95 6.77
N GLU A 98 -0.06 -17.09 7.17
CA GLU A 98 0.12 -16.74 8.57
C GLU A 98 -1.12 -16.04 9.14
N THR A 99 -1.84 -15.25 8.33
CA THR A 99 -3.12 -14.67 8.77
C THR A 99 -4.15 -15.76 9.05
N VAL A 100 -4.21 -16.79 8.21
CA VAL A 100 -5.08 -17.97 8.42
C VAL A 100 -4.70 -18.71 9.70
N ARG A 101 -3.38 -18.92 9.94
CA ARG A 101 -2.87 -19.54 11.18
C ARG A 101 -3.29 -18.72 12.40
N ILE A 102 -3.03 -17.42 12.38
CA ILE A 102 -3.34 -16.47 13.47
C ILE A 102 -4.84 -16.51 13.82
N ILE A 103 -5.71 -16.50 12.80
CA ILE A 103 -7.16 -16.58 13.00
C ILE A 103 -7.55 -17.97 13.53
N ARG A 104 -6.94 -19.05 13.03
CA ARG A 104 -7.22 -20.44 13.50
C ARG A 104 -6.90 -20.59 14.98
N GLU A 105 -5.78 -20.06 15.44
CA GLU A 105 -5.27 -20.14 16.81
C GLU A 105 -6.00 -19.20 17.78
N ALA A 106 -6.66 -18.17 17.26
CA ALA A 106 -7.32 -17.16 18.07
C ALA A 106 -8.43 -17.75 18.96
N LYS A 107 -8.41 -17.38 20.24
CA LYS A 107 -9.48 -17.71 21.20
C LYS A 107 -10.82 -17.10 20.78
N HIS A 108 -10.78 -15.86 20.34
CA HIS A 108 -11.91 -15.15 19.76
C HIS A 108 -11.51 -14.67 18.36
N LYS A 109 -12.20 -15.17 17.35
CA LYS A 109 -11.93 -14.77 15.96
C LYS A 109 -12.26 -13.31 15.74
N PRO A 110 -11.45 -12.53 15.00
CA PRO A 110 -11.76 -11.16 14.63
C PRO A 110 -13.15 -11.05 14.01
N LYS A 111 -13.89 -9.99 14.33
CA LYS A 111 -15.24 -9.82 13.74
C LYS A 111 -15.16 -9.54 12.24
N ILE A 112 -14.17 -8.75 11.83
CA ILE A 112 -13.97 -8.34 10.44
C ILE A 112 -12.51 -8.52 10.08
N VAL A 113 -12.25 -9.10 8.91
CA VAL A 113 -10.91 -9.23 8.31
C VAL A 113 -10.92 -8.50 6.97
N ILE A 114 -9.98 -7.57 6.77
CA ILE A 114 -9.74 -6.94 5.47
C ILE A 114 -8.40 -7.45 4.93
N TRP A 115 -8.41 -7.91 3.69
CA TRP A 115 -7.20 -8.27 2.95
C TRP A 115 -7.04 -7.41 1.70
N GLU A 116 -5.90 -6.75 1.55
CA GLU A 116 -5.54 -6.03 0.34
C GLU A 116 -4.41 -6.75 -0.40
N ASN A 117 -4.53 -6.83 -1.73
CA ASN A 117 -3.45 -7.35 -2.57
C ASN A 117 -3.53 -6.80 -4.00
N VAL A 118 -2.54 -7.14 -4.84
CA VAL A 118 -2.59 -6.83 -6.28
C VAL A 118 -3.72 -7.60 -6.95
N ALA A 119 -4.43 -6.95 -7.89
CA ALA A 119 -5.57 -7.57 -8.58
C ALA A 119 -5.22 -8.89 -9.29
N ASN A 120 -3.95 -9.07 -9.68
CA ASN A 120 -3.50 -10.29 -10.36
C ASN A 120 -3.59 -11.56 -9.50
N ILE A 121 -3.72 -11.46 -8.17
CA ILE A 121 -3.89 -12.62 -7.29
C ILE A 121 -5.17 -13.40 -7.61
N LEU A 122 -6.18 -12.74 -8.18
CA LEU A 122 -7.42 -13.38 -8.61
C LEU A 122 -7.22 -14.47 -9.68
N ASN A 123 -6.07 -14.48 -10.35
CA ASN A 123 -5.69 -15.49 -11.33
C ASN A 123 -4.96 -16.69 -10.71
N TYR A 124 -4.79 -16.73 -9.40
CA TYR A 124 -4.09 -17.80 -8.68
C TYR A 124 -5.06 -18.57 -7.79
N PRO A 125 -4.95 -19.91 -7.74
CA PRO A 125 -5.84 -20.74 -6.92
C PRO A 125 -5.72 -20.42 -5.41
N GLU A 126 -4.61 -19.85 -4.97
CA GLU A 126 -4.36 -19.44 -3.59
C GLU A 126 -5.38 -18.41 -3.11
N PHE A 127 -5.90 -17.57 -4.00
CA PHE A 127 -6.95 -16.62 -3.65
C PHE A 127 -8.22 -17.36 -3.16
N GLN A 128 -8.71 -18.31 -3.97
CA GLN A 128 -9.92 -19.07 -3.58
C GLN A 128 -9.67 -19.93 -2.34
N LYS A 129 -8.53 -20.59 -2.23
CA LYS A 129 -8.18 -21.37 -1.03
C LYS A 129 -8.14 -20.51 0.23
N TYR A 130 -7.67 -19.26 0.13
CA TYR A 130 -7.70 -18.33 1.26
C TYR A 130 -9.15 -17.99 1.67
N ILE A 131 -10.03 -17.72 0.71
CA ILE A 131 -11.46 -17.48 0.96
C ILE A 131 -12.10 -18.71 1.62
N ASP A 132 -11.86 -19.91 1.08
CA ASP A 132 -12.39 -21.17 1.60
C ASP A 132 -11.95 -21.41 3.05
N ALA A 133 -10.67 -21.10 3.37
CA ALA A 133 -10.15 -21.22 4.73
C ALA A 133 -10.83 -20.25 5.72
N LEU A 134 -11.22 -19.04 5.28
CA LEU A 134 -11.98 -18.12 6.13
C LEU A 134 -13.45 -18.57 6.27
N ASP A 135 -14.04 -19.13 5.21
CA ASP A 135 -15.39 -19.68 5.25
C ASP A 135 -15.50 -20.83 6.29
N GLU A 136 -14.51 -21.72 6.34
CA GLU A 136 -14.40 -22.77 7.37
C GLU A 136 -14.40 -22.20 8.81
N PHE A 137 -13.95 -20.96 9.01
CA PHE A 137 -14.00 -20.28 10.31
C PHE A 137 -15.31 -19.53 10.56
N GLY A 138 -16.26 -19.59 9.63
CA GLY A 138 -17.57 -18.94 9.72
C GLY A 138 -17.60 -17.49 9.22
N TYR A 139 -16.63 -17.09 8.38
CA TYR A 139 -16.69 -15.79 7.71
C TYR A 139 -17.47 -15.89 6.40
N THR A 140 -18.19 -14.82 6.06
CA THR A 140 -18.66 -14.57 4.70
C THR A 140 -17.77 -13.52 4.05
N SER A 141 -17.14 -13.88 2.95
CA SER A 141 -16.16 -13.04 2.26
C SER A 141 -16.72 -12.48 0.98
N THR A 142 -16.57 -11.17 0.78
CA THR A 142 -16.83 -10.48 -0.50
C THR A 142 -15.56 -9.76 -0.94
N TYR A 143 -15.39 -9.57 -2.24
CA TYR A 143 -14.22 -8.88 -2.76
C TYR A 143 -14.53 -8.04 -4.00
N LYS A 144 -13.73 -6.99 -4.20
CA LYS A 144 -13.81 -6.14 -5.39
C LYS A 144 -12.44 -5.56 -5.72
N VAL A 145 -12.16 -5.39 -7.02
CA VAL A 145 -11.01 -4.61 -7.47
C VAL A 145 -11.40 -3.14 -7.46
N LEU A 146 -10.64 -2.34 -6.70
CA LEU A 146 -10.84 -0.90 -6.58
C LEU A 146 -9.65 -0.16 -7.19
N ASN A 147 -9.91 0.98 -7.84
CA ASN A 147 -8.88 1.86 -8.37
C ASN A 147 -8.84 3.15 -7.55
N SER A 148 -7.66 3.60 -7.15
CA SER A 148 -7.50 4.86 -6.41
C SER A 148 -8.01 6.09 -7.15
N LEU A 149 -8.13 6.06 -8.47
CA LEU A 149 -8.75 7.14 -9.27
C LEU A 149 -10.21 7.41 -8.87
N ASP A 150 -10.93 6.37 -8.45
CA ASP A 150 -12.35 6.47 -8.07
C ASP A 150 -12.52 7.04 -6.64
N PHE A 151 -11.41 7.29 -5.93
CA PHE A 151 -11.40 7.75 -4.54
C PHE A 151 -10.58 9.05 -4.36
N GLY A 152 -10.57 9.92 -5.37
CA GLY A 152 -9.96 11.24 -5.31
C GLY A 152 -8.46 11.29 -5.59
N ILE A 153 -7.75 10.17 -5.62
CA ILE A 153 -6.30 10.15 -5.81
C ILE A 153 -5.94 10.01 -7.30
N PRO A 154 -5.22 10.97 -7.88
CA PRO A 154 -4.80 10.92 -9.29
C PRO A 154 -3.59 9.98 -9.50
N GLN A 155 -3.79 8.72 -9.12
CA GLN A 155 -2.85 7.61 -9.36
C GLN A 155 -3.64 6.39 -9.82
N THR A 156 -3.27 5.79 -10.96
CA THR A 156 -3.86 4.51 -11.35
C THR A 156 -3.22 3.38 -10.54
N ARG A 157 -3.98 2.85 -9.56
CA ARG A 157 -3.55 1.74 -8.70
C ARG A 157 -4.74 0.82 -8.45
N ASN A 158 -4.78 -0.28 -9.18
CA ASN A 158 -5.78 -1.33 -8.99
C ASN A 158 -5.33 -2.29 -7.88
N ARG A 159 -6.21 -2.53 -6.91
CA ARG A 159 -6.00 -3.51 -5.83
C ARG A 159 -7.29 -4.27 -5.58
N VAL A 160 -7.18 -5.55 -5.30
CA VAL A 160 -8.29 -6.32 -4.77
C VAL A 160 -8.37 -6.10 -3.26
N PHE A 161 -9.56 -5.79 -2.81
CA PHE A 161 -9.91 -5.75 -1.39
C PHE A 161 -10.89 -6.87 -1.12
N THR A 162 -10.59 -7.66 -0.12
CA THR A 162 -11.51 -8.67 0.41
C THR A 162 -11.94 -8.22 1.79
N VAL A 163 -13.23 -8.23 2.04
CA VAL A 163 -13.82 -7.99 3.36
C VAL A 163 -14.55 -9.25 3.78
N SER A 164 -14.11 -9.84 4.89
CA SER A 164 -14.65 -11.06 5.46
C SER A 164 -15.27 -10.74 6.81
N ILE A 165 -16.57 -10.99 6.98
CA ILE A 165 -17.34 -10.69 8.18
C ILE A 165 -17.76 -11.99 8.84
N LEU A 166 -17.49 -12.13 10.14
CA LEU A 166 -17.87 -13.29 10.94
C LEU A 166 -19.40 -13.32 11.13
N ASN A 167 -19.99 -14.52 11.11
CA ASN A 167 -21.41 -14.77 11.31
C ASN A 167 -22.36 -14.36 10.16
N GLY A 168 -21.91 -14.55 8.92
CA GLY A 168 -22.79 -14.61 7.75
C GLY A 168 -23.32 -13.28 7.20
N LYS A 169 -22.76 -12.15 7.62
CA LYS A 169 -23.07 -10.85 6.98
C LYS A 169 -22.18 -10.64 5.77
N GLU A 170 -22.76 -10.14 4.68
CA GLU A 170 -22.01 -9.75 3.48
C GLU A 170 -21.69 -8.27 3.51
N PHE A 171 -20.45 -7.93 3.14
CA PHE A 171 -20.06 -6.55 2.88
C PHE A 171 -20.43 -6.16 1.46
N ASN A 172 -21.13 -5.02 1.30
CA ASN A 172 -21.54 -4.57 -0.02
C ASN A 172 -20.60 -3.48 -0.54
N PHE A 173 -19.73 -3.84 -1.47
CA PHE A 173 -18.82 -2.89 -2.13
C PHE A 173 -19.53 -1.87 -3.03
N ASP A 174 -20.77 -2.09 -3.44
CA ASP A 174 -21.52 -1.16 -4.28
C ASP A 174 -22.03 0.06 -3.51
N ASN A 175 -22.04 -0.03 -2.17
CA ASN A 175 -22.35 1.10 -1.29
C ASN A 175 -21.17 2.06 -1.09
N LEU A 176 -19.97 1.71 -1.55
CA LEU A 176 -18.81 2.58 -1.36
C LEU A 176 -19.01 3.94 -2.03
N GLN A 177 -18.86 4.98 -1.24
CA GLN A 177 -18.88 6.34 -1.76
C GLN A 177 -17.58 6.63 -2.51
N THR A 178 -17.70 6.87 -3.80
CA THR A 178 -16.60 7.32 -4.66
C THR A 178 -16.42 8.83 -4.56
N THR A 179 -15.20 9.28 -4.87
CA THR A 179 -14.84 10.70 -4.94
C THR A 179 -14.19 10.93 -6.31
N PRO A 180 -14.64 11.92 -7.09
CA PRO A 180 -14.00 12.23 -8.37
C PRO A 180 -12.49 12.47 -8.19
N MET A 181 -11.71 11.98 -9.15
CA MET A 181 -10.25 12.19 -9.17
C MET A 181 -9.93 13.68 -9.08
N GLU A 182 -9.04 14.04 -8.16
CA GLU A 182 -8.58 15.41 -8.01
C GLU A 182 -7.55 15.79 -9.09
N ASP A 183 -7.34 17.10 -9.29
CA ASP A 183 -6.29 17.60 -10.17
C ASP A 183 -4.92 17.14 -9.67
N ILE A 184 -4.15 16.49 -10.54
CA ILE A 184 -2.79 16.00 -10.27
C ILE A 184 -1.85 17.12 -9.79
N ASN A 185 -2.09 18.37 -10.18
CA ASN A 185 -1.27 19.52 -9.80
C ASN A 185 -1.40 19.88 -8.31
N LYS A 186 -2.37 19.33 -7.58
CA LYS A 186 -2.42 19.40 -6.11
C LYS A 186 -1.38 18.47 -5.44
N PHE A 187 -0.91 17.46 -6.15
CA PHE A 187 -0.01 16.43 -5.65
C PHE A 187 1.40 16.55 -6.20
N ILE A 188 1.56 17.14 -7.39
CA ILE A 188 2.82 17.27 -8.12
C ILE A 188 3.09 18.72 -8.46
N ASP A 189 4.23 19.25 -7.99
CA ASP A 189 4.69 20.60 -8.33
C ASP A 189 5.44 20.60 -9.68
N ARG A 190 4.76 21.03 -10.75
CA ARG A 190 5.34 21.11 -12.09
C ARG A 190 6.35 22.26 -12.28
N ASN A 191 6.53 23.11 -11.26
CA ASN A 191 7.50 24.21 -11.28
C ASN A 191 8.78 23.84 -10.50
N PHE A 192 8.74 22.79 -9.69
CA PHE A 192 9.90 22.35 -8.91
C PHE A 192 10.86 21.49 -9.72
N TYR A 193 12.14 21.85 -9.72
CA TYR A 193 13.24 21.06 -10.27
C TYR A 193 14.41 20.99 -9.30
N SER A 194 15.00 19.82 -9.17
CA SER A 194 16.27 19.61 -8.47
C SER A 194 17.04 18.48 -9.15
N ASP A 195 18.36 18.62 -9.23
CA ASP A 195 19.25 17.60 -9.80
C ASP A 195 19.21 16.27 -9.05
N LYS A 196 18.77 16.26 -7.79
CA LYS A 196 18.46 15.06 -7.01
C LYS A 196 17.49 14.13 -7.76
N TYR A 197 16.54 14.70 -8.48
CA TYR A 197 15.47 13.98 -9.19
C TYR A 197 15.65 13.95 -10.71
N ARG A 198 16.79 14.42 -11.21
CA ARG A 198 17.05 14.47 -12.65
C ARG A 198 16.88 13.11 -13.31
N VAL A 199 16.13 13.06 -14.40
CA VAL A 199 15.98 11.86 -15.22
C VAL A 199 17.24 11.65 -16.05
N ALA A 200 17.75 10.41 -16.07
CA ALA A 200 18.93 10.06 -16.88
C ALA A 200 18.64 10.22 -18.38
N ASP A 201 19.62 10.71 -19.13
CA ASP A 201 19.49 10.96 -20.58
C ASP A 201 19.07 9.70 -21.35
N ARG A 202 19.55 8.51 -20.94
CA ARG A 202 19.13 7.22 -21.51
C ARG A 202 17.64 6.97 -21.32
N THR A 203 17.09 7.30 -20.16
CA THR A 203 15.65 7.15 -19.88
C THR A 203 14.84 8.08 -20.76
N MET A 204 15.30 9.31 -20.96
CA MET A 204 14.65 10.25 -21.88
C MET A 204 14.78 9.80 -23.34
N ALA A 205 15.89 9.19 -23.72
CA ALA A 205 16.04 8.60 -25.06
C ALA A 205 15.04 7.46 -25.31
N ILE A 206 14.74 6.64 -24.30
CA ILE A 206 13.67 5.60 -24.36
C ILE A 206 12.30 6.28 -24.49
N GLN A 207 12.00 7.25 -23.66
CA GLN A 207 10.73 8.00 -23.67
C GLN A 207 10.43 8.58 -25.07
N PHE A 208 11.43 9.13 -25.74
CA PHE A 208 11.29 9.76 -27.06
C PHE A 208 11.55 8.85 -28.25
N GLY A 209 11.62 7.53 -28.05
CA GLY A 209 11.78 6.58 -29.13
C GLY A 209 13.13 6.59 -29.84
N LYS A 210 14.20 7.09 -29.16
CA LYS A 210 15.54 7.24 -29.75
C LYS A 210 16.44 6.00 -29.59
N LEU A 211 15.94 4.91 -29.06
CA LEU A 211 16.66 3.65 -28.84
C LEU A 211 15.91 2.45 -29.46
N PRO A 212 15.92 2.28 -30.79
CA PRO A 212 15.05 1.34 -31.50
C PRO A 212 15.19 -0.13 -31.06
N ASN A 213 16.36 -0.52 -30.56
CA ASN A 213 16.62 -1.88 -30.06
C ASN A 213 16.22 -2.10 -28.57
N ASN A 214 15.66 -1.09 -27.91
CA ASN A 214 15.19 -1.22 -26.55
C ASN A 214 13.72 -1.64 -26.52
N PRO A 215 13.32 -2.70 -25.78
CA PRO A 215 11.94 -3.19 -25.76
C PRO A 215 10.95 -2.19 -25.14
N PHE A 216 11.45 -1.17 -24.45
CA PHE A 216 10.62 -0.10 -23.86
C PHE A 216 10.64 1.21 -24.66
N ASN A 217 11.25 1.19 -25.86
CA ASN A 217 11.42 2.38 -26.70
C ASN A 217 10.07 3.00 -27.07
N GLY A 218 9.93 4.32 -26.87
CA GLY A 218 8.67 5.06 -27.09
C GLY A 218 7.60 4.86 -26.00
N ARG A 219 7.90 4.17 -24.89
CA ARG A 219 6.97 4.01 -23.78
C ARG A 219 6.70 5.37 -23.11
N ASN A 220 5.44 5.79 -23.09
CA ASN A 220 5.07 7.01 -22.36
C ASN A 220 5.29 6.82 -20.85
N MET A 221 6.24 7.61 -20.29
CA MET A 221 6.59 7.62 -18.87
C MET A 221 6.21 8.95 -18.19
N LEU A 222 5.69 9.91 -18.95
CA LEU A 222 5.31 11.23 -18.42
C LEU A 222 4.05 11.15 -17.58
N VAL A 223 4.01 11.97 -16.54
CA VAL A 223 2.79 12.23 -15.78
C VAL A 223 1.88 13.13 -16.60
N GLY A 224 0.68 12.61 -16.90
CA GLY A 224 -0.43 13.34 -17.52
C GLY A 224 -1.39 13.87 -16.45
N ASP A 225 -2.66 13.51 -16.58
CA ASP A 225 -3.73 13.87 -15.64
C ASP A 225 -3.67 13.03 -14.36
N TYR A 226 -2.97 11.91 -14.41
CA TYR A 226 -2.73 11.03 -13.25
C TYR A 226 -1.36 10.36 -13.33
N ALA A 227 -0.86 9.96 -12.18
CA ALA A 227 0.35 9.16 -12.04
C ALA A 227 0.07 7.66 -12.25
N ARG A 228 1.08 6.91 -12.68
CA ARG A 228 1.05 5.44 -12.66
C ARG A 228 1.31 4.93 -11.26
N THR A 229 0.97 3.67 -11.01
CA THR A 229 1.22 3.00 -9.73
C THR A 229 2.63 3.27 -9.21
N ILE A 230 2.73 3.82 -8.00
CA ILE A 230 3.98 3.99 -7.28
C ILE A 230 4.42 2.62 -6.76
N VAL A 231 5.64 2.23 -7.13
CA VAL A 231 6.23 0.94 -6.76
C VAL A 231 7.28 1.10 -5.67
N SER A 232 7.47 0.08 -4.84
CA SER A 232 8.39 0.12 -3.70
C SER A 232 9.87 0.30 -4.07
N ASN A 233 10.26 -0.10 -5.26
CA ASN A 233 11.63 0.04 -5.75
C ASN A 233 11.85 1.27 -6.65
N TYR A 234 10.94 2.24 -6.64
CA TYR A 234 10.96 3.41 -7.52
C TYR A 234 12.30 4.14 -7.58
N ALA A 235 12.93 4.37 -6.43
CA ALA A 235 14.24 5.06 -6.39
C ALA A 235 15.38 4.28 -7.09
N LYS A 236 15.26 2.95 -7.22
CA LYS A 236 16.26 2.11 -7.89
C LYS A 236 16.01 1.96 -9.37
N VAL A 237 14.75 1.85 -9.76
CA VAL A 237 14.32 1.58 -11.14
C VAL A 237 13.12 2.49 -11.48
N PRO A 238 13.34 3.79 -11.64
CA PRO A 238 12.28 4.74 -11.96
C PRO A 238 11.90 4.62 -13.44
N THR A 239 10.87 3.82 -13.72
CA THR A 239 10.42 3.48 -15.09
C THR A 239 9.15 4.22 -15.52
N SER A 240 8.65 5.16 -14.69
CA SER A 240 7.41 5.92 -14.94
C SER A 240 7.39 7.18 -14.08
N ASN A 241 6.30 7.95 -14.17
CA ASN A 241 6.07 9.13 -13.34
C ASN A 241 7.17 10.19 -13.49
N ILE A 242 7.50 10.53 -14.74
CA ILE A 242 8.40 11.61 -15.08
C ILE A 242 7.59 12.91 -15.19
N VAL A 243 8.05 13.96 -14.54
CA VAL A 243 7.44 15.29 -14.56
C VAL A 243 8.26 16.20 -15.49
N ALA A 244 7.57 16.82 -16.46
CA ALA A 244 8.17 17.88 -17.28
C ALA A 244 8.14 19.19 -16.50
N VAL A 245 9.29 19.91 -16.46
CA VAL A 245 9.47 21.20 -15.81
C VAL A 245 10.21 22.13 -16.79
N GLY A 246 9.45 22.90 -17.56
CA GLY A 246 10.01 23.66 -18.69
C GLY A 246 10.68 22.74 -19.70
N ASP A 247 11.98 22.95 -19.96
CA ASP A 247 12.80 22.13 -20.84
C ASP A 247 13.48 20.92 -20.15
N LYS A 248 13.25 20.75 -18.84
CA LYS A 248 13.85 19.70 -18.01
C LYS A 248 12.85 18.62 -17.64
N TYR A 249 13.40 17.49 -17.17
CA TYR A 249 12.62 16.33 -16.74
C TYR A 249 13.14 15.80 -15.40
N ARG A 250 12.21 15.54 -14.49
CA ARG A 250 12.52 14.95 -13.19
C ARG A 250 11.63 13.77 -12.84
N HIS A 251 12.07 12.94 -11.95
CA HIS A 251 11.22 11.96 -11.27
C HIS A 251 10.31 12.65 -10.27
N ILE A 252 9.17 12.01 -9.90
CA ILE A 252 8.38 12.47 -8.75
C ILE A 252 9.25 12.40 -7.49
N THR A 253 8.98 13.31 -6.54
CA THR A 253 9.70 13.37 -5.26
C THR A 253 9.16 12.34 -4.27
N GLU A 254 9.88 12.11 -3.17
CA GLU A 254 9.40 11.29 -2.05
C GLU A 254 8.08 11.83 -1.49
N LYS A 255 7.97 13.17 -1.32
CA LYS A 255 6.76 13.85 -0.84
C LYS A 255 5.57 13.61 -1.75
N GLU A 256 5.74 13.85 -3.05
CA GLU A 256 4.70 13.62 -4.05
C GLU A 256 4.23 12.16 -4.05
N SER A 257 5.15 11.20 -3.83
CA SER A 257 4.81 9.79 -3.72
C SER A 257 3.92 9.49 -2.50
N TRP A 258 4.16 10.13 -1.36
CA TRP A 258 3.35 9.99 -0.15
C TRP A 258 1.97 10.64 -0.31
N LEU A 259 1.92 11.85 -0.87
CA LEU A 259 0.65 12.54 -1.16
C LEU A 259 -0.22 11.72 -2.11
N LEU A 260 0.36 11.10 -3.15
CA LEU A 260 -0.34 10.22 -4.08
C LEU A 260 -0.80 8.89 -3.44
N MET A 261 -0.34 8.55 -2.24
CA MET A 261 -0.90 7.46 -1.43
C MET A 261 -1.96 7.95 -0.45
N GLY A 262 -2.23 9.24 -0.44
CA GLY A 262 -3.25 9.86 0.39
C GLY A 262 -2.80 10.20 1.81
N PHE A 263 -1.51 10.17 2.13
CA PHE A 263 -0.99 10.72 3.38
C PHE A 263 -0.90 12.23 3.33
N ASP A 264 -0.90 12.89 4.49
CA ASP A 264 -0.77 14.33 4.61
C ASP A 264 0.71 14.77 4.48
N GLU A 265 0.90 16.05 4.21
CA GLU A 265 2.23 16.66 4.19
C GLU A 265 2.95 16.50 5.53
N THR A 266 2.23 16.70 6.62
CA THR A 266 2.75 16.53 7.99
C THR A 266 3.15 15.10 8.31
N ASP A 267 2.47 14.08 7.76
CA ASP A 267 2.87 12.69 7.88
C ASP A 267 4.22 12.45 7.19
N PHE A 268 4.35 12.98 5.97
CA PHE A 268 5.59 12.90 5.22
C PHE A 268 6.75 13.59 5.95
N GLU A 269 6.54 14.79 6.50
CA GLU A 269 7.55 15.55 7.23
C GLU A 269 8.05 14.79 8.47
N LYS A 270 7.14 14.20 9.26
CA LYS A 270 7.51 13.35 10.39
C LYS A 270 8.37 12.16 9.97
N ALA A 271 7.98 11.48 8.87
CA ALA A 271 8.77 10.36 8.35
C ALA A 271 10.11 10.82 7.78
N GLN A 272 10.14 11.90 7.02
CA GLN A 272 11.37 12.44 6.41
C GLN A 272 12.41 12.82 7.45
N ALA A 273 11.99 13.40 8.58
CA ALA A 273 12.88 13.80 9.67
C ALA A 273 13.69 12.61 10.26
N LEU A 274 13.23 11.38 10.07
CA LEU A 274 13.91 10.17 10.55
C LEU A 274 15.07 9.72 9.64
N TYR A 275 15.11 10.22 8.39
CA TYR A 275 16.05 9.74 7.38
C TYR A 275 16.88 10.91 6.85
N PRO A 276 18.12 11.07 7.35
CA PRO A 276 19.01 12.15 6.90
C PRO A 276 19.28 12.03 5.40
N GLN A 277 19.49 13.17 4.75
CA GLN A 277 19.85 13.23 3.35
C GLN A 277 21.15 12.46 3.09
N ARG A 278 21.18 11.71 2.00
CA ARG A 278 22.34 10.91 1.60
C ARG A 278 23.00 11.52 0.37
N TYR A 279 24.33 11.49 0.37
CA TYR A 279 25.15 11.97 -0.74
C TYR A 279 26.04 10.85 -1.25
N ILE A 280 26.15 10.69 -2.58
CA ILE A 280 27.07 9.77 -3.24
C ILE A 280 27.86 10.58 -4.26
N GLY A 281 29.19 10.59 -4.13
CA GLY A 281 30.05 11.41 -5.00
C GLY A 281 29.71 12.92 -4.97
N GLY A 282 29.30 13.43 -3.81
CA GLY A 282 28.90 14.83 -3.62
C GLY A 282 27.50 15.19 -4.14
N LYS A 283 26.77 14.25 -4.74
CA LYS A 283 25.40 14.46 -5.23
C LYS A 283 24.38 13.92 -4.23
N GLU A 284 23.35 14.71 -3.98
CA GLU A 284 22.20 14.29 -3.18
C GLU A 284 21.43 13.16 -3.87
N CYS A 285 21.03 12.16 -3.11
CA CYS A 285 20.31 10.98 -3.61
C CYS A 285 18.88 10.94 -3.13
N MET A 286 17.98 10.40 -3.97
CA MET A 286 16.61 10.06 -3.59
C MET A 286 16.61 9.08 -2.40
N CYS A 287 15.70 9.28 -1.45
CA CYS A 287 15.55 8.43 -0.29
C CYS A 287 14.72 7.18 -0.63
N GLY A 288 15.39 6.08 -0.97
CA GLY A 288 14.72 4.83 -1.34
C GLY A 288 13.82 4.25 -0.24
N ILE A 289 14.05 4.58 1.03
CA ILE A 289 13.20 4.17 2.15
C ILE A 289 11.81 4.79 2.03
N LEU A 290 11.74 6.11 1.82
CA LEU A 290 10.47 6.83 1.72
C LEU A 290 9.65 6.39 0.50
N TYR A 291 10.30 6.16 -0.65
CA TYR A 291 9.60 5.58 -1.82
C TYR A 291 9.09 4.15 -1.56
N ARG A 292 9.86 3.34 -0.84
CA ARG A 292 9.44 1.98 -0.49
C ARG A 292 8.22 2.00 0.41
N GLN A 293 8.20 2.89 1.38
CA GLN A 293 7.08 3.07 2.29
C GLN A 293 5.82 3.48 1.54
N ALA A 294 5.90 4.47 0.64
CA ALA A 294 4.79 4.84 -0.22
C ALA A 294 4.34 3.67 -1.11
N GLY A 295 5.27 3.03 -1.82
CA GLY A 295 4.95 1.95 -2.78
C GLY A 295 4.33 0.71 -2.15
N ASN A 296 4.72 0.36 -0.91
CA ASN A 296 4.17 -0.76 -0.14
C ASN A 296 2.88 -0.41 0.60
N SER A 297 2.51 0.87 0.69
CA SER A 297 1.32 1.29 1.41
C SER A 297 0.03 1.03 0.62
N ILE A 298 -1.09 0.99 1.34
CA ILE A 298 -2.44 1.04 0.78
C ILE A 298 -2.83 2.52 0.61
N VAL A 299 -3.63 2.82 -0.41
CA VAL A 299 -4.14 4.19 -0.62
C VAL A 299 -5.17 4.53 0.45
N VAL A 300 -4.88 5.56 1.25
CA VAL A 300 -5.70 5.93 2.42
C VAL A 300 -7.16 6.23 2.06
N PRO A 301 -7.51 7.03 1.02
CA PRO A 301 -8.91 7.29 0.67
C PRO A 301 -9.72 6.06 0.26
N VAL A 302 -9.10 5.03 -0.32
CA VAL A 302 -9.79 3.75 -0.59
C VAL A 302 -10.19 3.07 0.73
N LEU A 303 -9.26 3.02 1.69
CA LEU A 303 -9.54 2.49 3.02
C LEU A 303 -10.59 3.33 3.76
N GLN A 304 -10.58 4.67 3.62
CA GLN A 304 -11.61 5.53 4.21
C GLN A 304 -13.01 5.15 3.71
N ALA A 305 -13.17 4.92 2.41
CA ALA A 305 -14.47 4.49 1.86
C ALA A 305 -14.90 3.14 2.44
N ILE A 306 -13.97 2.17 2.56
CA ILE A 306 -14.25 0.86 3.13
C ILE A 306 -14.61 0.96 4.63
N VAL A 307 -13.81 1.64 5.46
CA VAL A 307 -14.07 1.73 6.90
C VAL A 307 -15.30 2.57 7.22
N ARG A 308 -15.66 3.53 6.37
CA ARG A 308 -16.91 4.29 6.46
C ARG A 308 -18.13 3.37 6.30
N GLU A 309 -18.13 2.51 5.28
CA GLU A 309 -19.19 1.53 5.06
C GLU A 309 -19.22 0.47 6.17
N LEU A 310 -18.06 0.12 6.74
CA LEU A 310 -17.96 -0.85 7.85
C LEU A 310 -18.59 -0.36 9.16
N LYS A 311 -18.87 0.95 9.33
CA LYS A 311 -19.47 1.49 10.57
C LYS A 311 -20.76 0.75 10.99
N GLN A 312 -21.54 0.26 10.04
CA GLN A 312 -22.77 -0.47 10.31
C GLN A 312 -22.56 -1.94 10.76
N TYR A 313 -21.33 -2.46 10.68
CA TYR A 313 -20.99 -3.85 11.02
C TYR A 313 -20.21 -3.99 12.33
N PHE A 314 -19.74 -2.88 12.91
CA PHE A 314 -19.06 -2.84 14.21
C PHE A 314 -20.08 -2.92 15.40
#